data_b552673c41f79d1abb58c77e1ffe35ad
#
_entry.id   b552673c41f79d1abb58c77e1ffe35ad
#
_cell.length_a   1.000
_cell.length_b   1.000
_cell.length_c   1.000
_cell.angle_alpha   90.00
_cell.angle_beta   90.00
_cell.angle_gamma   90.00
#
_symmetry.space_group_name_H-M   'P 1'
#
loop_
_entity.id
_entity.type
_entity.pdbx_description
1 polymer ?
#
loop_
_entity_poly.entity_id
_entity_poly.type
_entity_poly.pdbx_seq_one_letter_code
_entity_poly.pdbx_strand_id
1 'polypeptide(L)'
;FLYSGEFLRGYFQEEAWLACLTGDFLTQFFYYIGGGPFILSVVLTLFALLTYQTFRQFVSKRYTLPLMILLVLWEAGRSGGLAYPLSATLSLIGAEGVFLLYSRSQTEGQRLLTCIPAMLLCYWCFGYGAWLCLALMLAAGIIAHHQKLSPLLAAGILLLPATQYPATTWWSKPDLDREYVLSLDVE
;
A
#
# COMPACT_ATOMS: atom_id res chain seq x y z
N PHE A 1 19.15 12.70 5.18
CA PHE A 1 18.73 12.24 3.85
C PHE A 1 19.69 12.84 2.82
N LEU A 2 20.64 12.06 2.40
CA LEU A 2 21.47 12.41 1.26
C LEU A 2 20.67 12.09 -0.01
N TYR A 3 20.09 13.10 -0.64
CA TYR A 3 19.51 12.97 -1.98
C TYR A 3 20.62 12.76 -3.02
N SER A 4 21.46 11.75 -2.83
CA SER A 4 22.37 11.34 -3.88
C SER A 4 21.61 10.54 -4.93
N GLY A 5 21.94 10.72 -6.20
CA GLY A 5 21.30 9.96 -7.28
C GLY A 5 21.46 8.44 -7.13
N GLU A 6 22.52 7.99 -6.46
CA GLU A 6 22.77 6.58 -6.11
C GLU A 6 21.78 6.06 -5.06
N PHE A 7 21.47 6.85 -4.05
CA PHE A 7 20.50 6.51 -3.01
C PHE A 7 19.10 6.32 -3.60
N LEU A 8 18.63 7.26 -4.44
CA LEU A 8 17.34 7.14 -5.11
C LEU A 8 17.31 5.94 -6.07
N ARG A 9 18.41 5.65 -6.75
CA ARG A 9 18.53 4.52 -7.67
C ARG A 9 18.35 3.18 -6.92
N GLY A 10 18.84 3.07 -5.68
CA GLY A 10 18.62 1.91 -4.82
C GLY A 10 17.11 1.66 -4.59
N TYR A 11 16.36 2.69 -4.24
CA TYR A 11 14.90 2.55 -4.05
C TYR A 11 14.16 2.15 -5.32
N PHE A 12 14.51 2.72 -6.49
CA PHE A 12 13.84 2.38 -7.75
C PHE A 12 14.04 0.94 -8.21
N GLN A 13 15.07 0.27 -7.71
CA GLN A 13 15.33 -1.14 -8.00
C GLN A 13 14.54 -2.08 -7.08
N GLU A 14 14.01 -1.57 -5.97
CA GLU A 14 13.23 -2.34 -5.02
C GLU A 14 11.73 -2.27 -5.32
N GLU A 15 11.05 -3.34 -4.96
CA GLU A 15 9.59 -3.39 -5.00
C GLU A 15 9.02 -2.50 -3.89
N ALA A 16 7.82 -1.94 -4.11
CA ALA A 16 7.20 -0.99 -3.19
C ALA A 16 8.01 0.31 -2.95
N TRP A 17 8.89 0.67 -3.91
CA TRP A 17 9.82 1.80 -3.78
C TRP A 17 9.15 3.10 -3.32
N LEU A 18 7.94 3.40 -3.81
CA LEU A 18 7.24 4.64 -3.48
C LEU A 18 6.74 4.62 -2.02
N ALA A 19 6.20 3.49 -1.58
CA ALA A 19 5.74 3.32 -0.20
C ALA A 19 6.92 3.37 0.78
N CYS A 20 8.04 2.71 0.44
CA CYS A 20 9.25 2.72 1.26
C CYS A 20 9.88 4.12 1.31
N LEU A 21 10.11 4.76 0.16
CA LEU A 21 10.68 6.10 0.08
C LEU A 21 9.84 7.14 0.86
N THR A 22 8.52 7.12 0.67
CA THR A 22 7.63 8.04 1.39
C THR A 22 7.52 7.72 2.87
N GLY A 23 7.51 6.45 3.24
CA GLY A 23 7.53 6.00 4.63
C GLY A 23 8.79 6.48 5.35
N ASP A 24 9.94 6.24 4.76
CA ASP A 24 11.23 6.66 5.30
C ASP A 24 11.36 8.19 5.37
N PHE A 25 10.85 8.90 4.36
CA PHE A 25 10.81 10.36 4.39
C PHE A 25 9.95 10.88 5.53
N LEU A 26 8.76 10.33 5.73
CA LEU A 26 7.83 10.77 6.77
C LEU A 26 8.35 10.43 8.18
N THR A 27 9.02 9.29 8.36
CA THR A 27 9.57 8.90 9.66
C THR A 27 10.67 9.82 10.16
N GLN A 28 11.34 10.57 9.29
CA GLN A 28 12.34 11.57 9.71
C GLN A 28 11.72 12.68 10.56
N PHE A 29 10.47 13.03 10.30
CA PHE A 29 9.78 14.04 11.10
C PHE A 29 9.40 13.56 12.49
N PHE A 30 9.52 12.26 12.78
CA PHE A 30 9.32 11.71 14.13
C PHE A 30 10.38 12.19 15.11
N TYR A 31 11.52 12.68 14.61
CA TYR A 31 12.54 13.31 15.44
C TYR A 31 12.05 14.62 16.12
N TYR A 32 11.08 15.30 15.52
CA TYR A 32 10.51 16.52 16.11
C TYR A 32 9.44 16.17 17.14
N ILE A 33 9.44 16.88 18.27
CA ILE A 33 8.43 16.73 19.32
C ILE A 33 7.03 16.95 18.72
N GLY A 34 6.17 15.94 18.78
CA GLY A 34 4.82 15.98 18.20
C GLY A 34 4.74 15.63 16.70
N GLY A 35 5.88 15.51 15.99
CA GLY A 35 5.89 15.17 14.56
C GLY A 35 5.33 13.78 14.27
N GLY A 36 5.72 12.78 15.04
CA GLY A 36 5.24 11.41 14.89
C GLY A 36 3.71 11.29 14.99
N PRO A 37 3.08 11.73 16.10
CA PRO A 37 1.63 11.71 16.25
C PRO A 37 0.89 12.49 15.16
N PHE A 38 1.44 13.63 14.73
CA PHE A 38 0.84 14.42 13.65
C PHE A 38 0.83 13.66 12.32
N ILE A 39 1.97 13.08 11.93
CA ILE A 39 2.07 12.30 10.68
C ILE A 39 1.17 11.08 10.72
N LEU A 40 1.18 10.32 11.81
CA LEU A 40 0.30 9.18 11.98
C LEU A 40 -1.17 9.58 11.85
N SER A 41 -1.57 10.70 12.46
CA SER A 41 -2.94 11.21 12.35
C SER A 41 -3.32 11.54 10.92
N VAL A 42 -2.43 12.18 10.16
CA VAL A 42 -2.65 12.51 8.74
C VAL A 42 -2.77 11.23 7.90
N VAL A 43 -1.83 10.30 8.07
CA VAL A 43 -1.82 9.03 7.32
C VAL A 43 -3.08 8.20 7.62
N LEU A 44 -3.44 8.04 8.89
CA LEU A 44 -4.65 7.31 9.29
C LEU A 44 -5.93 8.01 8.82
N THR A 45 -5.96 9.34 8.80
CA THR A 45 -7.10 10.09 8.25
C THR A 45 -7.24 9.85 6.75
N LEU A 46 -6.13 9.88 6.00
CA LEU A 46 -6.14 9.59 4.57
C LEU A 46 -6.58 8.14 4.31
N PHE A 47 -6.07 7.19 5.08
CA PHE A 47 -6.50 5.79 5.03
C PHE A 47 -8.00 5.66 5.30
N ALA A 48 -8.52 6.32 6.35
CA ALA A 48 -9.94 6.32 6.66
C ALA A 48 -10.82 6.85 5.52
N LEU A 49 -10.40 7.95 4.88
CA LEU A 49 -11.14 8.55 3.76
C LEU A 49 -11.20 7.61 2.55
N LEU A 50 -10.08 7.00 2.19
CA LEU A 50 -10.03 6.07 1.05
C LEU A 50 -10.81 4.78 1.35
N THR A 51 -10.62 4.19 2.52
CA THR A 51 -11.38 3.02 2.99
C THR A 51 -12.88 3.29 3.01
N TYR A 52 -13.30 4.47 3.47
CA TYR A 52 -14.72 4.85 3.42
C TYR A 52 -15.25 4.91 1.99
N GLN A 53 -14.50 5.50 1.05
CA GLN A 53 -14.88 5.56 -0.36
C GLN A 53 -14.93 4.17 -1.01
N THR A 54 -13.98 3.31 -0.65
CA THR A 54 -13.91 1.92 -1.12
C THR A 54 -15.11 1.12 -0.62
N PHE A 55 -15.37 1.12 0.68
CA PHE A 55 -16.51 0.38 1.23
C PHE A 55 -17.87 0.88 0.74
N ARG A 56 -17.98 2.16 0.45
CA ARG A 56 -19.22 2.73 -0.12
C ARG A 56 -19.63 2.11 -1.46
N GLN A 57 -18.70 1.47 -2.17
CA GLN A 57 -18.99 0.78 -3.43
C GLN A 57 -19.55 -0.63 -3.21
N PHE A 58 -19.21 -1.26 -2.07
CA PHE A 58 -19.55 -2.65 -1.79
C PHE A 58 -20.69 -2.82 -0.79
N VAL A 59 -20.80 -1.88 0.15
CA VAL A 59 -21.67 -2.01 1.32
C VAL A 59 -22.65 -0.84 1.41
N SER A 60 -23.83 -1.11 1.95
CA SER A 60 -24.83 -0.05 2.19
C SER A 60 -24.27 1.02 3.16
N LYS A 61 -24.69 2.26 2.97
CA LYS A 61 -24.23 3.42 3.77
C LYS A 61 -24.30 3.21 5.28
N ARG A 62 -25.25 2.38 5.74
CA ARG A 62 -25.43 2.09 7.17
C ARG A 62 -24.24 1.36 7.79
N TYR A 63 -23.58 0.46 7.04
CA TYR A 63 -22.50 -0.38 7.55
C TYR A 63 -21.11 0.13 7.14
N THR A 64 -21.02 1.06 6.18
CA THR A 64 -19.75 1.60 5.69
C THR A 64 -18.95 2.26 6.81
N LEU A 65 -19.58 3.10 7.61
CA LEU A 65 -18.90 3.85 8.67
C LEU A 65 -18.38 2.96 9.79
N PRO A 66 -19.16 2.03 10.38
CA PRO A 66 -18.63 1.15 11.42
C PRO A 66 -17.53 0.21 10.92
N LEU A 67 -17.60 -0.29 9.69
CA LEU A 67 -16.55 -1.12 9.11
C LEU A 67 -15.26 -0.33 8.90
N MET A 68 -15.35 0.90 8.40
CA MET A 68 -14.21 1.80 8.24
C MET A 68 -13.55 2.08 9.60
N ILE A 69 -14.35 2.43 10.63
CA ILE A 69 -13.81 2.70 11.98
C ILE A 69 -13.08 1.48 12.52
N LEU A 70 -13.65 0.30 12.39
CA LEU A 70 -13.04 -0.96 12.86
C LEU A 70 -11.69 -1.21 12.18
N LEU A 71 -11.60 -1.02 10.86
CA LEU A 71 -10.36 -1.22 10.11
C LEU A 71 -9.31 -0.18 10.47
N VAL A 72 -9.70 1.08 10.60
CA VAL A 72 -8.79 2.17 10.98
C VAL A 72 -8.27 2.00 12.40
N LEU A 73 -9.12 1.57 13.35
CA LEU A 73 -8.68 1.27 14.71
C LEU A 73 -7.70 0.09 14.75
N TRP A 74 -7.94 -0.94 13.95
CA TRP A 74 -7.01 -2.06 13.84
C TRP A 74 -5.67 -1.59 13.28
N GLU A 75 -5.65 -0.82 12.20
CA GLU A 75 -4.43 -0.28 11.61
C GLU A 75 -3.71 0.68 12.57
N ALA A 76 -4.45 1.52 13.29
CA ALA A 76 -3.89 2.38 14.33
C ALA A 76 -3.23 1.57 15.45
N GLY A 77 -3.84 0.46 15.87
CA GLY A 77 -3.23 -0.45 16.85
C GLY A 77 -1.94 -1.08 16.36
N ARG A 78 -1.86 -1.43 15.08
CA ARG A 78 -0.64 -1.98 14.45
C ARG A 78 0.45 -0.93 14.32
N SER A 79 0.10 0.28 13.88
CA SER A 79 1.04 1.38 13.69
C SER A 79 1.65 1.92 14.99
N GLY A 80 1.04 1.61 16.15
CA GLY A 80 1.61 1.91 17.47
C GLY A 80 2.74 0.95 17.88
N GLY A 81 2.95 -0.16 17.17
CA GLY A 81 4.05 -1.11 17.40
C GLY A 81 5.36 -0.61 16.80
N LEU A 82 6.47 -0.71 17.57
CA LEU A 82 7.82 -0.30 17.13
C LEU A 82 8.31 -1.05 15.88
N ALA A 83 7.80 -2.24 15.64
CA ALA A 83 8.20 -3.09 14.51
C ALA A 83 7.35 -2.89 13.24
N TYR A 84 6.32 -2.05 13.29
CA TYR A 84 5.44 -1.86 12.14
C TYR A 84 5.86 -0.65 11.30
N PRO A 85 6.31 -0.85 10.05
CA PRO A 85 6.79 0.24 9.22
C PRO A 85 5.62 1.06 8.66
N LEU A 86 5.77 2.38 8.62
CA LEU A 86 4.78 3.31 8.05
C LEU A 86 4.51 3.04 6.56
N SER A 87 5.52 2.52 5.85
CA SER A 87 5.41 2.11 4.44
C SER A 87 4.31 1.07 4.20
N ALA A 88 4.00 0.22 5.19
CA ALA A 88 2.91 -0.76 5.09
C ALA A 88 1.54 -0.07 4.99
N THR A 89 1.25 0.90 5.85
CA THR A 89 0.01 1.68 5.77
C THR A 89 -0.06 2.49 4.48
N LEU A 90 1.06 3.08 4.03
CA LEU A 90 1.13 3.80 2.76
C LEU A 90 0.87 2.90 1.55
N SER A 91 1.31 1.65 1.61
CA SER A 91 1.01 0.66 0.58
C SER A 91 -0.49 0.34 0.50
N LEU A 92 -1.18 0.19 1.64
CA LEU A 92 -2.63 0.00 1.66
C LEU A 92 -3.35 1.23 1.06
N ILE A 93 -2.95 2.43 1.45
CA ILE A 93 -3.46 3.70 0.91
C ILE A 93 -3.28 3.75 -0.60
N GLY A 94 -2.09 3.40 -1.09
CA GLY A 94 -1.79 3.37 -2.52
C GLY A 94 -2.66 2.37 -3.28
N ALA A 95 -2.84 1.17 -2.75
CA ALA A 95 -3.69 0.14 -3.32
C ALA A 95 -5.16 0.57 -3.43
N GLU A 96 -5.71 1.16 -2.36
CA GLU A 96 -7.07 1.70 -2.38
C GLU A 96 -7.20 2.87 -3.36
N GLY A 97 -6.19 3.74 -3.44
CA GLY A 97 -6.14 4.84 -4.40
C GLY A 97 -6.19 4.36 -5.85
N VAL A 98 -5.38 3.36 -6.20
CA VAL A 98 -5.37 2.74 -7.53
C VAL A 98 -6.72 2.08 -7.83
N PHE A 99 -7.29 1.36 -6.88
CA PHE A 99 -8.62 0.76 -7.02
C PHE A 99 -9.70 1.82 -7.27
N LEU A 100 -9.70 2.92 -6.53
CA LEU A 100 -10.67 4.00 -6.71
C LEU A 100 -10.52 4.70 -8.06
N LEU A 101 -9.30 4.87 -8.57
CA LEU A 101 -9.05 5.37 -9.93
C LEU A 101 -9.58 4.41 -10.98
N TYR A 102 -9.32 3.10 -10.83
CA TYR A 102 -9.85 2.07 -11.70
C TYR A 102 -11.39 2.06 -11.70
N SER A 103 -12.01 2.18 -10.53
CA SER A 103 -13.47 2.16 -10.39
C SER A 103 -14.18 3.35 -11.05
N ARG A 104 -13.48 4.46 -11.26
CA ARG A 104 -13.99 5.65 -11.98
C ARG A 104 -14.06 5.46 -13.49
N SER A 105 -13.38 4.48 -14.04
CA SER A 105 -13.42 4.19 -15.48
C SER A 105 -14.82 3.75 -15.89
N GLN A 106 -15.42 4.44 -16.87
CA GLN A 106 -16.86 4.29 -17.18
C GLN A 106 -17.14 3.20 -18.22
N THR A 107 -16.17 2.85 -19.06
CA THR A 107 -16.36 1.90 -20.15
C THR A 107 -15.63 0.58 -19.87
N GLU A 108 -16.26 -0.57 -20.20
CA GLU A 108 -15.68 -1.90 -20.01
C GLU A 108 -14.34 -2.06 -20.75
N GLY A 109 -14.24 -1.53 -21.96
CA GLY A 109 -13.01 -1.58 -22.74
C GLY A 109 -11.86 -0.81 -22.11
N GLN A 110 -12.13 0.35 -21.51
CA GLN A 110 -11.13 1.12 -20.77
C GLN A 110 -10.69 0.38 -19.49
N ARG A 111 -11.62 -0.24 -18.76
CA ARG A 111 -11.30 -1.03 -17.57
C ARG A 111 -10.38 -2.20 -17.89
N LEU A 112 -10.63 -2.90 -18.99
CA LEU A 112 -9.78 -3.99 -19.44
C LEU A 112 -8.37 -3.52 -19.81
N LEU A 113 -8.29 -2.42 -20.55
CA LEU A 113 -7.01 -1.86 -20.98
C LEU A 113 -6.19 -1.29 -19.83
N THR A 114 -6.84 -0.72 -18.82
CA THR A 114 -6.19 -0.08 -17.68
C THR A 114 -5.89 -1.06 -16.53
N CYS A 115 -6.53 -2.22 -16.47
CA CYS A 115 -6.36 -3.19 -15.40
C CYS A 115 -4.92 -3.67 -15.26
N ILE A 116 -4.32 -4.17 -16.35
CA ILE A 116 -2.96 -4.74 -16.32
C ILE A 116 -1.92 -3.67 -15.98
N PRO A 117 -1.84 -2.52 -16.68
CA PRO A 117 -0.87 -1.48 -16.32
C PRO A 117 -1.09 -0.91 -14.92
N ALA A 118 -2.35 -0.77 -14.46
CA ALA A 118 -2.64 -0.32 -13.10
C ALA A 118 -2.12 -1.31 -12.05
N MET A 119 -2.27 -2.62 -12.30
CA MET A 119 -1.76 -3.65 -11.39
C MET A 119 -0.24 -3.71 -11.36
N LEU A 120 0.43 -3.62 -12.52
CA LEU A 120 1.89 -3.59 -12.60
C LEU A 120 2.46 -2.36 -11.90
N LEU A 121 1.84 -1.20 -12.12
CA LEU A 121 2.24 0.05 -11.49
C LEU A 121 1.98 0.02 -9.98
N CYS A 122 0.85 -0.55 -9.56
CA CYS A 122 0.51 -0.74 -8.15
C CYS A 122 1.53 -1.66 -7.46
N TYR A 123 1.91 -2.77 -8.12
CA TYR A 123 2.91 -3.69 -7.61
C TYR A 123 4.27 -3.01 -7.47
N TRP A 124 4.74 -2.33 -8.49
CA TRP A 124 6.03 -1.64 -8.48
C TRP A 124 6.09 -0.52 -7.43
N CYS A 125 5.03 0.28 -7.28
CA CYS A 125 5.00 1.42 -6.35
C CYS A 125 4.66 1.01 -4.90
N PHE A 126 3.77 0.00 -4.72
CA PHE A 126 3.15 -0.33 -3.44
C PHE A 126 3.31 -1.80 -3.04
N GLY A 127 4.02 -2.60 -3.83
CA GLY A 127 4.35 -3.98 -3.50
C GLY A 127 3.12 -4.85 -3.20
N TYR A 128 3.08 -5.45 -2.01
CA TYR A 128 1.96 -6.31 -1.59
C TYR A 128 0.58 -5.64 -1.56
N GLY A 129 0.52 -4.31 -1.51
CA GLY A 129 -0.72 -3.57 -1.70
C GLY A 129 -1.45 -3.94 -3.00
N ALA A 130 -0.71 -4.39 -4.04
CA ALA A 130 -1.29 -4.86 -5.29
C ALA A 130 -2.26 -6.05 -5.10
N TRP A 131 -2.02 -6.93 -4.14
CA TRP A 131 -2.93 -8.03 -3.82
C TRP A 131 -4.26 -7.54 -3.27
N LEU A 132 -4.22 -6.51 -2.41
CA LEU A 132 -5.43 -5.86 -1.92
C LEU A 132 -6.19 -5.21 -3.09
N CYS A 133 -5.48 -4.48 -3.95
CA CYS A 133 -6.07 -3.86 -5.14
C CYS A 133 -6.75 -4.91 -6.05
N LEU A 134 -6.08 -6.03 -6.31
CA LEU A 134 -6.63 -7.14 -7.09
C LEU A 134 -7.89 -7.73 -6.44
N ALA A 135 -7.84 -7.98 -5.12
CA ALA A 135 -8.99 -8.50 -4.38
C ALA A 135 -10.20 -7.55 -4.46
N LEU A 136 -9.97 -6.24 -4.33
CA LEU A 136 -11.02 -5.23 -4.47
C LEU A 136 -11.58 -5.19 -5.90
N MET A 137 -10.73 -5.28 -6.93
CA MET A 137 -11.17 -5.34 -8.31
C MET A 137 -12.00 -6.60 -8.61
N LEU A 138 -11.58 -7.76 -8.10
CA LEU A 138 -12.34 -9.02 -8.22
C LEU A 138 -13.69 -8.93 -7.51
N ALA A 139 -13.71 -8.43 -6.28
CA ALA A 139 -14.94 -8.22 -5.52
C ALA A 139 -15.92 -7.29 -6.26
N ALA A 140 -15.42 -6.19 -6.82
CA ALA A 140 -16.22 -5.27 -7.63
C ALA A 140 -16.77 -5.96 -8.89
N GLY A 141 -15.94 -6.78 -9.56
CA GLY A 141 -16.36 -7.55 -10.74
C GLY A 141 -17.46 -8.57 -10.44
N ILE A 142 -17.37 -9.27 -9.32
CA ILE A 142 -18.37 -10.25 -8.87
C ILE A 142 -19.70 -9.56 -8.53
N ILE A 143 -19.65 -8.46 -7.78
CA ILE A 143 -20.86 -7.74 -7.34
C ILE A 143 -21.57 -7.07 -8.53
N ALA A 144 -20.82 -6.52 -9.48
CA ALA A 144 -21.40 -5.84 -10.63
C ALA A 144 -21.99 -6.80 -11.69
N HIS A 145 -21.78 -8.12 -11.59
CA HIS A 145 -22.23 -9.16 -12.53
C HIS A 145 -21.90 -8.93 -14.03
N HIS A 146 -21.18 -7.88 -14.38
CA HIS A 146 -20.96 -7.42 -15.75
C HIS A 146 -19.50 -7.47 -16.20
N GLN A 147 -18.56 -7.83 -15.32
CA GLN A 147 -17.14 -7.77 -15.69
C GLN A 147 -16.61 -9.15 -16.10
N LYS A 148 -15.90 -9.18 -17.23
CA LYS A 148 -15.09 -10.34 -17.59
C LYS A 148 -13.94 -10.46 -16.59
N LEU A 149 -14.01 -11.50 -15.74
CA LEU A 149 -12.96 -11.77 -14.74
C LEU A 149 -11.61 -12.19 -15.35
N SER A 150 -11.60 -12.61 -16.63
CA SER A 150 -10.40 -13.13 -17.29
C SER A 150 -9.16 -12.21 -17.23
N PRO A 151 -9.25 -10.88 -17.49
CA PRO A 151 -8.08 -10.01 -17.42
C PRO A 151 -7.63 -9.75 -15.97
N LEU A 152 -8.56 -9.77 -15.01
CA LEU A 152 -8.22 -9.65 -13.58
C LEU A 152 -7.49 -10.89 -13.09
N LEU A 153 -7.90 -12.09 -13.56
CA LEU A 153 -7.18 -13.33 -13.28
C LEU A 153 -5.79 -13.32 -13.93
N ALA A 154 -5.66 -12.83 -15.17
CA ALA A 154 -4.37 -12.68 -15.83
C ALA A 154 -3.46 -11.72 -15.07
N ALA A 155 -3.99 -10.59 -14.57
CA ALA A 155 -3.24 -9.66 -13.72
C ALA A 155 -2.80 -10.34 -12.41
N GLY A 156 -3.64 -11.17 -11.81
CA GLY A 156 -3.30 -11.97 -10.63
C GLY A 156 -2.15 -12.95 -10.89
N ILE A 157 -2.15 -13.63 -12.04
CA ILE A 157 -1.07 -14.55 -12.43
C ILE A 157 0.26 -13.79 -12.58
N LEU A 158 0.24 -12.56 -13.11
CA LEU A 158 1.43 -11.72 -13.21
C LEU A 158 2.02 -11.31 -11.85
N LEU A 159 1.22 -11.35 -10.78
CA LEU A 159 1.68 -11.07 -9.42
C LEU A 159 2.24 -12.31 -8.70
N LEU A 160 2.11 -13.53 -9.27
CA LEU A 160 2.61 -14.76 -8.64
C LEU A 160 4.10 -14.71 -8.26
N PRO A 161 5.01 -14.14 -9.06
CA PRO A 161 6.41 -14.01 -8.66
C PRO A 161 6.61 -13.25 -7.35
N ALA A 162 5.72 -12.31 -7.06
CA ALA A 162 5.74 -11.54 -5.82
C ALA A 162 5.55 -12.38 -4.54
N THR A 163 4.91 -13.54 -4.64
CA THR A 163 4.68 -14.42 -3.49
C THR A 163 5.94 -15.18 -3.04
N GLN A 164 6.99 -15.16 -3.84
CA GLN A 164 8.25 -15.83 -3.50
C GLN A 164 9.05 -15.07 -2.44
N TYR A 165 8.77 -13.79 -2.23
CA TYR A 165 9.43 -12.99 -1.21
C TYR A 165 8.59 -13.00 0.07
N PRO A 166 9.17 -13.35 1.23
CA PRO A 166 8.45 -13.32 2.49
C PRO A 166 8.04 -11.88 2.82
N ALA A 167 6.81 -11.71 3.31
CA ALA A 167 6.22 -10.39 3.60
C ALA A 167 7.08 -9.52 4.53
N THR A 168 7.90 -10.14 5.37
CA THR A 168 8.82 -9.47 6.29
C THR A 168 9.96 -8.74 5.58
N THR A 169 10.39 -9.19 4.39
CA THR A 169 11.46 -8.55 3.63
C THR A 169 10.98 -7.35 2.80
N TRP A 170 9.70 -7.25 2.58
CA TRP A 170 9.09 -6.17 1.80
C TRP A 170 8.97 -4.84 2.54
N TRP A 171 8.95 -4.93 3.86
CA TRP A 171 8.72 -3.80 4.75
C TRP A 171 9.94 -3.48 5.61
N SER A 172 10.85 -4.44 5.72
CA SER A 172 12.11 -4.22 6.40
C SER A 172 13.08 -3.60 5.41
N LYS A 173 13.72 -2.51 5.80
CA LYS A 173 14.93 -2.07 5.12
C LYS A 173 15.88 -3.26 4.98
N PRO A 174 16.51 -3.45 3.82
CA PRO A 174 17.64 -4.36 3.77
C PRO A 174 18.61 -3.98 4.91
N ASP A 175 19.13 -4.95 5.56
CA ASP A 175 19.90 -5.01 6.82
C ASP A 175 20.97 -3.93 7.11
N LEU A 176 20.91 -2.78 6.46
CA LEU A 176 21.82 -1.65 6.72
C LEU A 176 21.80 -1.24 8.20
N ASP A 177 20.61 -1.32 8.85
CA ASP A 177 20.52 -1.01 10.28
C ASP A 177 21.10 -2.15 11.15
N ARG A 178 21.05 -3.40 10.69
CA ARG A 178 21.66 -4.55 11.39
C ARG A 178 23.16 -4.58 11.23
N GLU A 179 23.69 -4.31 10.05
CA GLU A 179 25.13 -4.18 9.84
C GLU A 179 25.71 -3.00 10.64
N TYR A 180 24.99 -1.88 10.72
CA TYR A 180 25.43 -0.71 11.48
C TYR A 180 25.41 -0.95 12.99
N VAL A 181 24.39 -1.61 13.53
CA VAL A 181 24.31 -1.97 14.95
C VAL A 181 25.35 -3.03 15.28
N LEU A 182 25.55 -4.03 14.44
CA LEU A 182 26.59 -5.06 14.65
C LEU A 182 28.01 -4.51 14.52
N SER A 183 28.23 -3.46 13.74
CA SER A 183 29.54 -2.78 13.66
C SER A 183 29.87 -1.93 14.89
N LEU A 184 28.86 -1.48 15.64
CA LEU A 184 29.04 -0.71 16.88
C LEU A 184 29.31 -1.59 18.11
N ASP A 185 28.93 -2.89 18.05
CA ASP A 185 29.18 -3.83 19.17
C ASP A 185 30.58 -4.51 19.15
N VAL A 186 31.44 -4.12 18.22
CA VAL A 186 32.77 -4.73 18.02
C VAL A 186 33.93 -3.82 18.47
N GLU A 187 33.67 -2.62 18.94
CA GLU A 187 34.65 -1.71 19.58
C GLU A 187 34.43 -1.64 21.10
#